data_a95e2c864e34b5386031a745ca872432
#
_entry.id   a95e2c864e34b5386031a745ca872432
#
_cell.length_a   1.000
_cell.length_b   1.000
_cell.length_c   1.000
_cell.angle_alpha   90.00
_cell.angle_beta   90.00
_cell.angle_gamma   90.00
#
_symmetry.space_group_name_H-M   'P 1'
#
loop_
_entity.id
_entity.type
_entity.pdbx_description
1 polymer ?
#
loop_
_entity_poly.entity_id
_entity_poly.type
_entity_poly.pdbx_seq_one_letter_code
_entity_poly.pdbx_strand_id
1 'polypeptide(L)'
;MAALFLELRLHNPACFGAEAAYPDMSLEIERKFLVANEGWKPAVSRSVRIRDGLIANNKGHKARVRIANDVATIALKSRRRGLVRTEFEYTIPYADAEEMLRTMCDGNVLDKVRHFVSYEGNNWYIDVYEGVLSGVVLAEIELTDAGQEFSLPYWIGAEVTSDPRYRKINMLADRVANQKSADTELLARAGEMME
;
A
#
# COMPACT_ATOMS: atom_id res chain seq x y z
N MET A 1 16.78 22.11 0.83
CA MET A 1 16.74 20.62 0.87
C MET A 1 16.11 20.03 2.14
N ALA A 2 15.44 20.82 2.98
CA ALA A 2 14.80 20.36 4.24
C ALA A 2 13.28 20.17 4.18
N ALA A 3 12.63 20.52 3.06
CA ALA A 3 11.17 20.50 2.95
C ALA A 3 10.58 19.19 2.36
N LEU A 4 11.42 18.24 1.92
CA LEU A 4 10.98 16.99 1.27
C LEU A 4 10.65 15.86 2.26
N PHE A 5 10.94 16.07 3.54
CA PHE A 5 10.86 15.04 4.58
C PHE A 5 9.54 15.03 5.37
N LEU A 6 8.66 16.03 5.19
CA LEU A 6 7.52 16.22 6.10
C LEU A 6 6.25 15.49 5.71
N GLU A 7 6.18 14.83 4.56
CA GLU A 7 4.96 14.17 4.09
C GLU A 7 5.05 12.65 3.87
N LEU A 8 6.25 12.09 3.90
CA LEU A 8 6.39 10.68 4.26
C LEU A 8 6.32 10.69 5.78
N ARG A 9 5.28 10.14 6.40
CA ARG A 9 5.17 10.07 7.85
C ARG A 9 6.49 9.60 8.48
N LEU A 10 7.45 10.52 8.63
CA LEU A 10 8.58 10.38 9.49
C LEU A 10 8.11 10.66 10.91
N HIS A 11 7.41 9.72 11.52
CA HIS A 11 7.29 9.67 12.96
C HIS A 11 8.49 8.92 13.49
N ASN A 12 9.61 9.58 13.64
CA ASN A 12 10.41 9.59 14.86
C ASN A 12 11.76 10.31 14.69
N PRO A 13 11.98 11.47 15.32
CA PRO A 13 13.30 11.97 15.61
C PRO A 13 13.60 11.64 17.07
N ALA A 14 14.02 10.46 17.42
CA ALA A 14 14.63 10.25 18.72
C ALA A 14 15.39 8.94 18.78
N CYS A 15 16.62 9.00 18.38
CA CYS A 15 17.64 8.18 19.03
C CYS A 15 18.57 9.11 19.79
N PHE A 16 18.51 8.97 21.10
CA PHE A 16 19.40 9.39 22.18
C PHE A 16 18.91 10.57 23.06
N GLY A 17 18.35 10.20 24.22
CA GLY A 17 18.43 10.92 25.46
C GLY A 17 17.38 11.99 25.70
N ALA A 18 16.25 11.61 26.22
CA ALA A 18 15.41 12.27 27.24
C ALA A 18 14.11 11.47 27.34
N GLU A 19 13.47 11.48 28.51
CA GLU A 19 12.24 10.77 28.85
C GLU A 19 11.28 10.70 27.66
N ALA A 20 11.10 9.49 27.13
CA ALA A 20 10.15 9.24 26.06
C ALA A 20 8.73 9.40 26.61
N ALA A 21 8.17 10.60 26.47
CA ALA A 21 6.75 10.69 26.25
C ALA A 21 6.49 9.82 25.02
N TYR A 22 5.84 8.67 25.17
CA TYR A 22 5.35 7.88 24.05
C TYR A 22 4.47 8.81 23.22
N PRO A 23 4.89 9.21 22.00
CA PRO A 23 4.03 10.04 21.19
C PRO A 23 2.79 9.20 20.92
N ASP A 24 1.68 9.89 20.90
CA ASP A 24 0.34 9.44 20.58
C ASP A 24 0.39 8.20 19.69
N MET A 25 -0.09 7.05 20.19
CA MET A 25 0.04 5.75 19.53
C MET A 25 -0.30 5.94 18.05
N SER A 26 0.61 5.57 17.17
CA SER A 26 0.48 5.77 15.72
C SER A 26 -0.71 4.96 15.19
N LEU A 27 -1.90 5.54 15.37
CA LEU A 27 -3.13 4.97 14.85
C LEU A 27 -3.18 5.24 13.36
N GLU A 28 -3.36 4.20 12.58
CA GLU A 28 -3.66 4.28 11.17
C GLU A 28 -5.16 4.09 10.98
N ILE A 29 -5.81 5.12 10.49
CA ILE A 29 -7.23 5.12 10.13
C ILE A 29 -7.32 5.41 8.65
N GLU A 30 -7.63 4.39 7.87
CA GLU A 30 -7.60 4.44 6.40
C GLU A 30 -8.91 3.98 5.82
N ARG A 31 -9.44 4.73 4.86
CA ARG A 31 -10.53 4.26 3.98
C ARG A 31 -10.03 4.10 2.55
N LYS A 32 -10.59 3.11 1.87
CA LYS A 32 -10.17 2.67 0.55
C LYS A 32 -11.35 2.62 -0.41
N PHE A 33 -11.11 3.08 -1.64
CA PHE A 33 -12.13 3.20 -2.67
C PHE A 33 -11.62 2.70 -4.01
N LEU A 34 -12.54 2.28 -4.86
CA LEU A 34 -12.29 2.14 -6.29
C LEU A 34 -12.18 3.53 -6.92
N VAL A 35 -11.48 3.62 -8.05
CA VAL A 35 -11.40 4.84 -8.86
C VAL A 35 -12.33 4.68 -10.05
N ALA A 36 -13.30 5.59 -10.20
CA ALA A 36 -14.34 5.51 -11.22
C ALA A 36 -13.88 6.05 -12.58
N ASN A 37 -12.98 7.04 -12.59
CA ASN A 37 -12.48 7.66 -13.81
C ASN A 37 -11.14 8.37 -13.57
N GLU A 38 -10.54 8.93 -14.62
CA GLU A 38 -9.21 9.55 -14.57
C GLU A 38 -9.21 11.02 -14.15
N GLY A 39 -10.33 11.56 -13.67
CA GLY A 39 -10.47 12.97 -13.29
C GLY A 39 -9.54 13.46 -12.18
N TRP A 40 -8.87 12.55 -11.47
CA TRP A 40 -7.86 12.84 -10.46
C TRP A 40 -6.51 13.29 -11.06
N LYS A 41 -6.20 12.91 -12.31
CA LYS A 41 -4.88 13.13 -12.94
C LYS A 41 -4.44 14.59 -12.99
N PRO A 42 -5.29 15.58 -13.35
CA PRO A 42 -4.89 16.98 -13.38
C PRO A 42 -4.55 17.58 -12.01
N ALA A 43 -5.03 16.94 -10.91
CA ALA A 43 -4.81 17.41 -9.54
C ALA A 43 -3.62 16.73 -8.83
N VAL A 44 -2.84 15.92 -9.56
CA VAL A 44 -1.64 15.27 -9.01
C VAL A 44 -0.57 16.30 -8.71
N SER A 45 -0.20 16.40 -7.43
CA SER A 45 0.88 17.30 -6.98
C SER A 45 2.26 16.64 -7.08
N ARG A 46 2.34 15.33 -6.83
CA ARG A 46 3.57 14.51 -6.96
C ARG A 46 3.23 13.04 -7.09
N SER A 47 4.24 12.26 -7.49
CA SER A 47 4.14 10.81 -7.59
C SER A 47 5.36 10.14 -6.97
N VAL A 48 5.16 8.96 -6.38
CA VAL A 48 6.20 8.17 -5.75
C VAL A 48 6.08 6.72 -6.23
N ARG A 49 7.17 6.18 -6.74
CA ARG A 49 7.25 4.75 -7.06
C ARG A 49 7.48 3.96 -5.78
N ILE A 50 6.66 2.94 -5.56
CA ILE A 50 6.66 2.14 -4.34
C ILE A 50 6.79 0.67 -4.70
N ARG A 51 7.72 -0.01 -4.05
CA ARG A 51 7.81 -1.46 -3.97
C ARG A 51 7.49 -1.90 -2.54
N ASP A 52 6.41 -2.65 -2.36
CA ASP A 52 5.92 -3.16 -1.07
C ASP A 52 6.13 -4.68 -0.98
N GLY A 53 6.78 -5.17 0.07
CA GLY A 53 6.93 -6.59 0.36
C GLY A 53 6.29 -6.99 1.69
N LEU A 54 5.48 -8.05 1.70
CA LEU A 54 4.93 -8.62 2.93
C LEU A 54 5.87 -9.71 3.45
N ILE A 55 6.55 -9.45 4.58
CA ILE A 55 7.46 -10.40 5.23
C ILE A 55 6.68 -11.44 6.05
N ALA A 56 5.67 -10.99 6.80
CA ALA A 56 4.90 -11.88 7.66
C ALA A 56 3.46 -11.40 7.83
N ASN A 57 2.53 -12.36 7.99
CA ASN A 57 1.15 -12.11 8.37
C ASN A 57 0.70 -13.21 9.34
N ASN A 58 0.59 -12.88 10.62
CA ASN A 58 0.14 -13.80 11.65
C ASN A 58 -1.12 -13.26 12.32
N LYS A 59 -2.26 -13.93 12.11
CA LYS A 59 -3.57 -13.53 12.69
C LYS A 59 -3.93 -12.07 12.49
N GLY A 60 -3.48 -11.47 11.36
CA GLY A 60 -3.74 -10.07 11.01
C GLY A 60 -2.67 -9.07 11.48
N HIS A 61 -1.68 -9.49 12.30
CA HIS A 61 -0.47 -8.73 12.55
C HIS A 61 0.48 -8.89 11.37
N LYS A 62 1.05 -7.80 10.88
CA LYS A 62 1.86 -7.81 9.66
C LYS A 62 3.21 -7.15 9.87
N ALA A 63 4.23 -7.71 9.24
CA ALA A 63 5.50 -7.06 8.99
C ALA A 63 5.63 -6.81 7.48
N ARG A 64 5.94 -5.57 7.11
CA ARG A 64 6.05 -5.12 5.73
C ARG A 64 7.35 -4.35 5.55
N VAL A 65 8.06 -4.61 4.47
CA VAL A 65 9.15 -3.76 3.99
C VAL A 65 8.69 -2.95 2.80
N ARG A 66 9.17 -1.71 2.68
CA ARG A 66 8.82 -0.80 1.58
C ARG A 66 10.05 -0.05 1.12
N ILE A 67 10.17 0.10 -0.19
CA ILE A 67 11.04 1.09 -0.82
C ILE A 67 10.14 2.10 -1.54
N ALA A 68 10.28 3.38 -1.22
CA ALA A 68 9.56 4.49 -1.80
C ALA A 68 10.58 5.49 -2.36
N ASN A 69 10.82 5.48 -3.68
CA ASN A 69 11.97 6.11 -4.32
C ASN A 69 13.28 5.69 -3.60
N ASP A 70 13.96 6.62 -2.92
CA ASP A 70 15.24 6.40 -2.25
C ASP A 70 15.11 6.12 -0.74
N VAL A 71 13.88 6.05 -0.20
CA VAL A 71 13.63 5.82 1.22
C VAL A 71 13.11 4.41 1.43
N ALA A 72 13.75 3.68 2.34
CA ALA A 72 13.34 2.34 2.74
C ALA A 72 12.81 2.33 4.17
N THR A 73 11.71 1.59 4.40
CA THR A 73 11.07 1.47 5.72
C THR A 73 10.65 0.04 6.00
N ILE A 74 10.60 -0.30 7.29
CA ILE A 74 9.91 -1.48 7.79
C ILE A 74 8.73 -1.05 8.66
N ALA A 75 7.56 -1.65 8.43
CA ALA A 75 6.35 -1.34 9.17
C ALA A 75 5.81 -2.57 9.89
N LEU A 76 5.50 -2.42 11.17
CA LEU A 76 4.81 -3.40 12.00
C LEU A 76 3.38 -2.92 12.23
N LYS A 77 2.41 -3.71 11.79
CA LYS A 77 0.98 -3.34 11.84
C LYS A 77 0.21 -4.33 12.71
N SER A 78 -0.59 -3.82 13.66
CA SER A 78 -1.48 -4.66 14.44
C SER A 78 -2.66 -5.15 13.60
N ARG A 79 -3.38 -6.16 14.13
CA ARG A 79 -4.68 -6.55 13.56
C ARG A 79 -5.62 -5.35 13.54
N ARG A 80 -6.27 -5.12 12.39
CA ARG A 80 -7.27 -4.05 12.24
C ARG A 80 -8.52 -4.36 13.06
N ARG A 81 -9.05 -3.33 13.74
CA ARG A 81 -10.34 -3.36 14.44
C ARG A 81 -11.21 -2.23 13.87
N GLY A 82 -12.24 -2.60 13.09
CA GLY A 82 -12.97 -1.59 12.29
C GLY A 82 -12.04 -0.90 11.29
N LEU A 83 -11.97 0.43 11.33
CA LEU A 83 -11.10 1.23 10.48
C LEU A 83 -9.68 1.40 11.05
N VAL A 84 -9.47 1.08 12.32
CA VAL A 84 -8.30 1.48 13.11
C VAL A 84 -7.33 0.32 13.29
N ARG A 85 -6.03 0.60 13.22
CA ARG A 85 -4.95 -0.29 13.68
C ARG A 85 -3.75 0.54 14.14
N THR A 86 -2.92 -0.07 14.98
CA THR A 86 -1.61 0.49 15.34
C THR A 86 -0.61 0.16 14.24
N GLU A 87 0.20 1.13 13.86
CA GLU A 87 1.32 0.98 12.95
C GLU A 87 2.57 1.61 13.55
N PHE A 88 3.68 0.87 13.52
CA PHE A 88 5.01 1.37 13.80
C PHE A 88 5.82 1.28 12.51
N GLU A 89 6.37 2.39 12.04
CA GLU A 89 7.19 2.43 10.84
C GLU A 89 8.56 3.03 11.16
N TYR A 90 9.61 2.35 10.70
CA TYR A 90 11.00 2.73 10.94
C TYR A 90 11.76 2.79 9.62
N THR A 91 12.57 3.82 9.45
CA THR A 91 13.52 3.89 8.33
C THR A 91 14.62 2.85 8.55
N ILE A 92 14.97 2.15 7.48
CA ILE A 92 16.04 1.15 7.46
C ILE A 92 17.01 1.45 6.31
N PRO A 93 18.23 0.87 6.32
CA PRO A 93 19.13 0.96 5.18
C PRO A 93 18.49 0.43 3.90
N TYR A 94 18.72 1.12 2.78
CA TYR A 94 18.15 0.75 1.49
C TYR A 94 18.56 -0.67 1.05
N ALA A 95 19.84 -1.01 1.24
CA ALA A 95 20.36 -2.34 0.90
C ALA A 95 19.70 -3.47 1.71
N ASP A 96 19.38 -3.20 2.99
CA ASP A 96 18.67 -4.17 3.83
C ASP A 96 17.24 -4.40 3.31
N ALA A 97 16.58 -3.33 2.89
CA ALA A 97 15.23 -3.43 2.32
C ALA A 97 15.21 -4.21 1.00
N GLU A 98 16.20 -4.00 0.11
CA GLU A 98 16.33 -4.79 -1.12
C GLU A 98 16.53 -6.27 -0.81
N GLU A 99 17.39 -6.58 0.16
CA GLU A 99 17.63 -7.96 0.57
C GLU A 99 16.39 -8.59 1.20
N MET A 100 15.64 -7.86 2.04
CA MET A 100 14.36 -8.33 2.60
C MET A 100 13.32 -8.58 1.50
N LEU A 101 13.20 -7.70 0.52
CA LEU A 101 12.28 -7.88 -0.62
C LEU A 101 12.61 -9.14 -1.41
N ARG A 102 13.92 -9.43 -1.58
CA ARG A 102 14.40 -10.57 -2.36
C ARG A 102 14.26 -11.89 -1.62
N THR A 103 14.49 -11.92 -0.29
CA THR A 103 14.68 -13.16 0.47
C THR A 103 13.60 -13.48 1.49
N MET A 104 12.80 -12.49 1.92
CA MET A 104 11.88 -12.66 3.04
C MET A 104 10.40 -12.48 2.66
N CYS A 105 10.10 -12.15 1.43
CA CYS A 105 8.73 -11.83 1.00
C CYS A 105 8.05 -12.97 0.20
N ASP A 106 8.74 -14.07 -0.10
CA ASP A 106 8.20 -15.25 -0.79
C ASP A 106 7.36 -14.91 -2.05
N GLY A 107 7.83 -13.93 -2.84
CA GLY A 107 7.10 -13.43 -4.01
C GLY A 107 5.92 -12.50 -3.68
N ASN A 108 5.63 -12.22 -2.41
CA ASN A 108 4.59 -11.27 -2.00
C ASN A 108 5.09 -9.82 -2.10
N VAL A 109 5.59 -9.46 -3.27
CA VAL A 109 6.09 -8.10 -3.60
C VAL A 109 5.16 -7.46 -4.62
N LEU A 110 4.83 -6.20 -4.41
CA LEU A 110 3.94 -5.41 -5.26
C LEU A 110 4.62 -4.11 -5.64
N ASP A 111 4.54 -3.77 -6.92
CA ASP A 111 4.98 -2.50 -7.46
C ASP A 111 3.77 -1.62 -7.75
N LYS A 112 3.88 -0.33 -7.44
CA LYS A 112 2.86 0.67 -7.74
C LYS A 112 3.46 2.06 -7.84
N VAL A 113 2.75 2.96 -8.52
CA VAL A 113 2.97 4.40 -8.43
C VAL A 113 1.85 4.99 -7.56
N ARG A 114 2.24 5.67 -6.48
CA ARG A 114 1.33 6.43 -5.62
C ARG A 114 1.33 7.88 -6.08
N HIS A 115 0.17 8.37 -6.46
CA HIS A 115 -0.06 9.77 -6.80
C HIS A 115 -0.72 10.47 -5.62
N PHE A 116 -0.25 11.68 -5.31
CA PHE A 116 -0.76 12.53 -4.24
C PHE A 116 -1.69 13.57 -4.84
N VAL A 117 -2.93 13.61 -4.36
CA VAL A 117 -3.99 14.47 -4.87
C VAL A 117 -4.65 15.17 -3.69
N SER A 118 -4.73 16.51 -3.71
CA SER A 118 -5.51 17.26 -2.73
C SER A 118 -6.89 17.55 -3.28
N TYR A 119 -7.92 17.33 -2.48
CA TYR A 119 -9.31 17.65 -2.83
C TYR A 119 -10.06 18.13 -1.58
N GLU A 120 -10.58 19.37 -1.65
CA GLU A 120 -11.33 20.02 -0.56
C GLU A 120 -10.67 19.87 0.83
N GLY A 121 -9.36 20.17 0.90
CA GLY A 121 -8.58 20.14 2.14
C GLY A 121 -8.16 18.74 2.61
N ASN A 122 -8.54 17.68 1.91
CA ASN A 122 -8.14 16.31 2.21
C ASN A 122 -7.06 15.82 1.25
N ASN A 123 -6.15 14.97 1.74
CA ASN A 123 -5.11 14.34 0.96
C ASN A 123 -5.54 12.93 0.57
N TRP A 124 -5.60 12.70 -0.73
CA TRP A 124 -5.91 11.41 -1.34
C TRP A 124 -4.66 10.79 -1.93
N TYR A 125 -4.54 9.49 -1.81
CA TYR A 125 -3.49 8.69 -2.41
C TYR A 125 -4.09 7.79 -3.48
N ILE A 126 -3.68 7.96 -4.73
CA ILE A 126 -4.12 7.12 -5.83
C ILE A 126 -3.00 6.14 -6.15
N ASP A 127 -3.22 4.87 -5.83
CA ASP A 127 -2.29 3.78 -6.06
C ASP A 127 -2.60 3.12 -7.40
N VAL A 128 -1.75 3.35 -8.39
CA VAL A 128 -1.79 2.67 -9.68
C VAL A 128 -0.82 1.49 -9.62
N TYR A 129 -1.35 0.27 -9.61
CA TYR A 129 -0.53 -0.92 -9.50
C TYR A 129 0.12 -1.29 -10.83
N GLU A 130 1.33 -1.82 -10.74
CA GLU A 130 2.15 -2.28 -11.87
C GLU A 130 2.36 -3.81 -11.79
N GLY A 131 3.00 -4.40 -12.82
CA GLY A 131 3.34 -5.82 -12.85
C GLY A 131 2.11 -6.73 -12.73
N VAL A 132 2.15 -7.68 -11.81
CA VAL A 132 1.10 -8.70 -11.63
C VAL A 132 -0.28 -8.11 -11.30
N LEU A 133 -0.34 -6.93 -10.68
CA LEU A 133 -1.58 -6.20 -10.39
C LEU A 133 -1.88 -5.07 -11.39
N SER A 134 -1.23 -5.03 -12.55
CA SER A 134 -1.50 -4.01 -13.57
C SER A 134 -2.99 -3.94 -13.90
N GLY A 135 -3.49 -2.70 -14.04
CA GLY A 135 -4.91 -2.40 -14.25
C GLY A 135 -5.72 -2.20 -12.95
N VAL A 136 -5.15 -2.49 -11.78
CA VAL A 136 -5.77 -2.14 -10.51
C VAL A 136 -5.43 -0.69 -10.16
N VAL A 137 -6.44 0.12 -9.86
CA VAL A 137 -6.28 1.48 -9.35
C VAL A 137 -7.15 1.63 -8.11
N LEU A 138 -6.54 2.00 -6.99
CA LEU A 138 -7.23 2.21 -5.72
C LEU A 138 -6.95 3.62 -5.20
N ALA A 139 -7.97 4.22 -4.58
CA ALA A 139 -7.81 5.46 -3.84
C ALA A 139 -7.83 5.17 -2.34
N GLU A 140 -6.94 5.82 -1.61
CA GLU A 140 -6.86 5.74 -0.15
C GLU A 140 -6.92 7.16 0.44
N ILE A 141 -7.64 7.31 1.55
CA ILE A 141 -7.61 8.52 2.38
C ILE A 141 -7.27 8.10 3.80
N GLU A 142 -6.33 8.80 4.41
CA GLU A 142 -5.99 8.64 5.82
C GLU A 142 -6.72 9.70 6.64
N LEU A 143 -7.33 9.27 7.73
CA LEU A 143 -8.16 10.09 8.60
C LEU A 143 -7.48 10.27 9.96
N THR A 144 -7.74 11.37 10.63
CA THR A 144 -7.29 11.63 12.01
C THR A 144 -8.23 11.00 13.03
N ASP A 145 -9.51 10.80 12.66
CA ASP A 145 -10.53 10.17 13.49
C ASP A 145 -11.45 9.30 12.61
N ALA A 146 -11.99 8.21 13.19
CA ALA A 146 -12.86 7.28 12.48
C ALA A 146 -14.20 7.89 12.06
N GLY A 147 -14.65 8.95 12.75
CA GLY A 147 -15.86 9.72 12.46
C GLY A 147 -15.62 10.97 11.63
N GLN A 148 -14.38 11.21 11.18
CA GLN A 148 -14.06 12.38 10.36
C GLN A 148 -14.88 12.36 9.07
N GLU A 149 -15.63 13.45 8.84
CA GLU A 149 -16.33 13.71 7.60
C GLU A 149 -15.36 14.25 6.55
N PHE A 150 -15.55 13.88 5.30
CA PHE A 150 -14.78 14.38 4.16
C PHE A 150 -15.62 14.30 2.89
N SER A 151 -15.32 15.18 1.94
CA SER A 151 -15.98 15.19 0.64
C SER A 151 -15.44 14.10 -0.26
N LEU A 152 -16.33 13.39 -0.94
CA LEU A 152 -15.97 12.41 -1.96
C LEU A 152 -15.76 13.11 -3.30
N PRO A 153 -14.55 13.06 -3.89
CA PRO A 153 -14.33 13.56 -5.23
C PRO A 153 -15.15 12.79 -6.27
N TYR A 154 -15.52 13.45 -7.38
CA TYR A 154 -16.32 12.85 -8.45
C TYR A 154 -15.67 11.67 -9.19
N TRP A 155 -14.37 11.50 -9.02
CA TRP A 155 -13.59 10.38 -9.56
C TRP A 155 -13.50 9.19 -8.61
N ILE A 156 -14.07 9.27 -7.41
CA ILE A 156 -14.16 8.15 -6.46
C ILE A 156 -15.36 7.26 -6.81
N GLY A 157 -15.13 5.96 -6.77
CA GLY A 157 -16.14 4.92 -6.93
C GLY A 157 -16.57 4.31 -5.59
N ALA A 158 -16.94 3.04 -5.62
CA ALA A 158 -17.41 2.32 -4.44
C ALA A 158 -16.35 2.20 -3.37
N GLU A 159 -16.75 2.32 -2.10
CA GLU A 159 -15.87 2.05 -0.96
C GLU A 159 -15.61 0.55 -0.82
N VAL A 160 -14.34 0.19 -0.63
CA VAL A 160 -13.87 -1.20 -0.49
C VAL A 160 -13.00 -1.43 0.74
N THR A 161 -13.09 -0.54 1.72
CA THR A 161 -12.27 -0.57 2.95
C THR A 161 -12.30 -1.92 3.65
N SER A 162 -13.48 -2.49 3.80
CA SER A 162 -13.71 -3.75 4.51
C SER A 162 -13.77 -4.97 3.59
N ASP A 163 -13.73 -4.79 2.29
CA ASP A 163 -13.82 -5.87 1.32
C ASP A 163 -12.51 -6.67 1.26
N PRO A 164 -12.54 -7.97 1.62
CA PRO A 164 -11.34 -8.80 1.60
C PRO A 164 -10.68 -8.89 0.22
N ARG A 165 -11.44 -8.80 -0.87
CA ARG A 165 -10.94 -8.90 -2.26
C ARG A 165 -9.91 -7.83 -2.57
N TYR A 166 -10.01 -6.63 -1.94
CA TYR A 166 -9.09 -5.51 -2.14
C TYR A 166 -7.97 -5.43 -1.09
N ARG A 167 -7.77 -6.50 -0.33
CA ARG A 167 -6.54 -6.65 0.47
C ARG A 167 -5.39 -7.03 -0.45
N LYS A 168 -4.25 -6.35 -0.36
CA LYS A 168 -3.09 -6.55 -1.23
C LYS A 168 -2.71 -8.03 -1.39
N ILE A 169 -2.66 -8.78 -0.29
CA ILE A 169 -2.31 -10.21 -0.31
C ILE A 169 -3.35 -11.04 -1.08
N ASN A 170 -4.63 -10.74 -0.94
CA ASN A 170 -5.69 -11.47 -1.64
C ASN A 170 -5.70 -11.12 -3.13
N MET A 171 -5.56 -9.83 -3.49
CA MET A 171 -5.44 -9.42 -4.89
C MET A 171 -4.27 -10.13 -5.58
N LEU A 172 -3.12 -10.27 -4.89
CA LEU A 172 -1.96 -10.96 -5.41
C LEU A 172 -2.24 -12.46 -5.60
N ALA A 173 -2.80 -13.11 -4.58
CA ALA A 173 -3.14 -14.53 -4.63
C ALA A 173 -4.13 -14.85 -5.77
N ASP A 174 -5.17 -14.03 -5.92
CA ASP A 174 -6.18 -14.21 -6.97
C ASP A 174 -5.58 -14.05 -8.37
N ARG A 175 -4.67 -13.07 -8.57
CA ARG A 175 -4.00 -12.87 -9.86
C ARG A 175 -3.05 -14.00 -10.20
N VAL A 176 -2.27 -14.48 -9.22
CA VAL A 176 -1.35 -15.61 -9.42
C VAL A 176 -2.13 -16.90 -9.73
N ALA A 177 -3.26 -17.13 -9.06
CA ALA A 177 -4.13 -18.28 -9.34
C ALA A 177 -4.72 -18.22 -10.77
N ASN A 178 -5.23 -17.06 -11.18
CA ASN A 178 -5.79 -16.86 -12.52
C ASN A 178 -4.73 -17.02 -13.62
N GLN A 179 -3.51 -16.53 -13.40
CA GLN A 179 -2.40 -16.70 -14.34
C GLN A 179 -2.06 -18.18 -14.54
N LYS A 180 -1.93 -18.94 -13.45
CA LYS A 180 -1.65 -20.39 -13.51
C LYS A 180 -2.73 -21.15 -14.26
N SER A 181 -4.00 -20.81 -14.07
CA SER A 181 -5.12 -21.42 -14.77
C SER A 181 -5.05 -21.15 -16.28
N ALA A 182 -4.78 -19.90 -16.67
CA ALA A 182 -4.64 -19.52 -18.07
C ALA A 182 -3.46 -20.22 -18.76
N ASP A 183 -2.30 -20.33 -18.08
CA ASP A 183 -1.12 -21.03 -18.59
C ASP A 183 -1.39 -22.53 -18.76
N THR A 184 -2.13 -23.14 -17.82
CA THR A 184 -2.51 -24.56 -17.91
C THR A 184 -3.45 -24.81 -19.10
N GLU A 185 -4.45 -23.96 -19.33
CA GLU A 185 -5.35 -24.06 -20.47
C GLU A 185 -4.62 -23.90 -21.79
N LEU A 186 -3.66 -22.96 -21.86
CA LEU A 186 -2.86 -22.72 -23.06
C LEU A 186 -2.00 -23.94 -23.40
N LEU A 187 -1.36 -24.57 -22.39
CA LEU A 187 -0.56 -25.77 -22.58
C LEU A 187 -1.42 -26.98 -23.02
N ALA A 188 -2.62 -27.14 -22.45
CA ALA A 188 -3.54 -28.18 -22.86
C ALA A 188 -3.93 -28.06 -24.35
N ARG A 189 -4.31 -26.85 -24.80
CA ARG A 189 -4.63 -26.56 -26.20
C ARG A 189 -3.46 -26.78 -27.15
N ALA A 190 -2.25 -26.42 -26.73
CA ALA A 190 -1.05 -26.64 -27.54
C ALA A 190 -0.75 -28.13 -27.69
N GLY A 191 -1.01 -28.97 -26.68
CA GLY A 191 -0.88 -30.42 -26.73
C GLY A 191 -1.85 -31.06 -27.73
N GLU A 192 -3.11 -30.62 -27.73
CA GLU A 192 -4.17 -31.12 -28.65
C GLU A 192 -3.92 -30.79 -30.14
N MET A 193 -3.13 -29.73 -30.42
CA MET A 193 -2.79 -29.35 -31.79
C MET A 193 -1.58 -30.13 -32.36
N MET A 194 -0.92 -30.94 -31.57
CA MET A 194 0.26 -31.72 -31.99
C MET A 194 -0.05 -33.20 -32.18
N GLU A 195 -1.30 -33.64 -31.95
CA GLU A 195 -1.82 -34.98 -32.32
C GLU A 195 -2.60 -34.93 -33.65
#